data_36f0d175e2a79aa3a0483dba0c8c2d28
#
_entry.id   36f0d175e2a79aa3a0483dba0c8c2d28
#
_cell.length_a   1.000
_cell.length_b   1.000
_cell.length_c   1.000
_cell.angle_alpha   90.00
_cell.angle_beta   90.00
_cell.angle_gamma   90.00
#
_symmetry.space_group_name_H-M   'P 1'
#
loop_
_entity.id
_entity.type
_entity.pdbx_description
1 polymer ?
#
loop_
_entity_poly.entity_id
_entity_poly.type
_entity_poly.pdbx_seq_one_letter_code
_entity_poly.pdbx_strand_id
1 'polypeptide(L)'
;LKKRVPVIDQGNSLGFWGGKFGGNFVPETLKKPIEDLEVLFNKLKKDKKFINERDKYFKNWVGSPTRFIKLENLTNHIGGAQIWSKVVSDANGGAHKIYNATVHCLLAKRSGKKIICGDTGAGYAGKMLSMAAKKFGLKCKIFMGAKDIARQQPNVKAMKKNGAEVIPVYSGSQTLVDAVSECMRFWVANCDTTAMCVGSTVGPAVFVRICGWSTSQISRELKAQLIDEFGSIPKKT
;
A
#
# COMPACT_ATOMS: atom_id res chain seq x y z
N LEU A 1 29.12 10.77 -9.65
CA LEU A 1 28.22 10.73 -8.48
C LEU A 1 27.78 9.27 -8.25
N LYS A 2 28.19 8.64 -7.13
CA LYS A 2 27.72 7.30 -6.76
C LYS A 2 26.19 7.28 -6.76
N LYS A 3 25.57 6.39 -7.54
CA LYS A 3 24.13 6.24 -7.62
C LYS A 3 23.61 5.89 -6.21
N ARG A 4 22.86 6.79 -5.58
CA ARG A 4 22.30 6.54 -4.25
C ARG A 4 21.32 5.37 -4.33
N VAL A 5 21.52 4.34 -3.53
CA VAL A 5 20.58 3.24 -3.38
C VAL A 5 19.32 3.80 -2.72
N PRO A 6 18.12 3.55 -3.26
CA PRO A 6 16.87 3.95 -2.62
C PRO A 6 16.78 3.40 -1.18
N VAL A 7 16.24 4.19 -0.26
CA VAL A 7 16.14 3.79 1.16
C VAL A 7 15.43 2.45 1.32
N ILE A 8 14.41 2.19 0.50
CA ILE A 8 13.65 0.93 0.54
C ILE A 8 14.52 -0.31 0.22
N ASP A 9 15.58 -0.14 -0.55
CA ASP A 9 16.51 -1.18 -0.94
C ASP A 9 17.77 -1.25 -0.04
N GLN A 10 17.87 -0.41 1.00
CA GLN A 10 19.00 -0.38 1.94
C GLN A 10 18.85 -1.37 3.13
N GLY A 11 17.72 -2.06 3.23
CA GLY A 11 17.53 -3.09 4.24
C GLY A 11 18.50 -4.26 4.04
N ASN A 12 19.08 -4.76 5.14
CA ASN A 12 19.96 -5.94 5.11
C ASN A 12 19.17 -7.23 4.87
N SER A 13 19.86 -8.38 4.79
CA SER A 13 19.25 -9.71 4.57
C SER A 13 18.27 -10.13 5.68
N LEU A 14 18.43 -9.59 6.89
CA LEU A 14 17.52 -9.84 8.01
C LEU A 14 16.34 -8.88 8.04
N GLY A 15 16.25 -7.94 7.09
CA GLY A 15 15.16 -6.99 6.99
C GLY A 15 15.30 -5.74 7.85
N PHE A 16 16.51 -5.42 8.32
CA PHE A 16 16.75 -4.21 9.10
C PHE A 16 17.29 -3.06 8.26
N TRP A 17 16.81 -1.84 8.55
CA TRP A 17 17.30 -0.58 8.02
C TRP A 17 18.08 0.18 9.11
N GLY A 18 19.22 0.76 8.75
CA GLY A 18 20.08 1.46 9.70
C GLY A 18 20.57 0.58 10.87
N GLY A 19 20.62 -0.73 10.63
CA GLY A 19 21.09 -1.73 11.59
C GLY A 19 20.10 -2.15 12.68
N LYS A 20 19.06 -1.37 12.97
CA LYS A 20 18.17 -1.61 14.12
C LYS A 20 16.67 -1.47 13.86
N PHE A 21 16.26 -0.89 12.74
CA PHE A 21 14.84 -0.65 12.44
C PHE A 21 14.30 -1.70 11.48
N GLY A 22 13.16 -2.29 11.78
CA GLY A 22 12.51 -3.32 10.95
C GLY A 22 12.72 -4.73 11.47
N GLY A 23 13.03 -5.67 10.57
CA GLY A 23 13.21 -7.09 10.87
C GLY A 23 12.03 -7.95 10.40
N ASN A 24 12.12 -9.25 10.65
CA ASN A 24 11.12 -10.27 10.28
C ASN A 24 10.66 -11.03 11.54
N PHE A 25 10.07 -10.31 12.49
CA PHE A 25 9.55 -10.90 13.73
C PHE A 25 8.17 -11.52 13.48
N VAL A 26 8.16 -12.80 13.18
CA VAL A 26 6.94 -13.56 12.87
C VAL A 26 6.98 -14.95 13.49
N PRO A 27 5.82 -15.57 13.78
CA PRO A 27 5.75 -16.98 14.14
C PRO A 27 6.43 -17.86 13.10
N GLU A 28 6.96 -19.01 13.55
CA GLU A 28 7.67 -19.95 12.67
C GLU A 28 6.82 -20.36 11.44
N THR A 29 5.52 -20.54 11.65
CA THR A 29 4.54 -20.90 10.62
C THR A 29 4.41 -19.87 9.49
N LEU A 30 4.80 -18.61 9.72
CA LEU A 30 4.79 -17.54 8.71
C LEU A 30 6.11 -17.35 7.98
N LYS A 31 7.21 -17.95 8.43
CA LYS A 31 8.51 -17.77 7.79
C LYS A 31 8.46 -18.17 6.31
N LYS A 32 8.01 -19.40 6.03
CA LYS A 32 7.93 -19.90 4.65
C LYS A 32 7.02 -19.05 3.74
N PRO A 33 5.77 -18.71 4.12
CA PRO A 33 4.92 -17.81 3.33
C PRO A 33 5.54 -16.43 3.06
N ILE A 34 6.29 -15.88 4.02
CA ILE A 34 6.98 -14.59 3.87
C ILE A 34 8.17 -14.69 2.91
N GLU A 35 8.98 -15.73 3.03
CA GLU A 35 10.09 -16.02 2.13
C GLU A 35 9.61 -16.21 0.69
N ASP A 36 8.55 -16.98 0.48
CA ASP A 36 7.96 -17.20 -0.83
C ASP A 36 7.43 -15.89 -1.44
N LEU A 37 6.81 -15.04 -0.63
CA LEU A 37 6.38 -13.70 -1.07
C LEU A 37 7.58 -12.81 -1.42
N GLU A 38 8.66 -12.86 -0.63
CA GLU A 38 9.87 -12.09 -0.88
C GLU A 38 10.56 -12.52 -2.18
N VAL A 39 10.70 -13.82 -2.42
CA VAL A 39 11.25 -14.38 -3.66
C VAL A 39 10.40 -13.94 -4.86
N LEU A 40 9.09 -14.09 -4.77
CA LEU A 40 8.15 -13.66 -5.81
C LEU A 40 8.28 -12.15 -6.10
N PHE A 41 8.23 -11.32 -5.06
CA PHE A 41 8.33 -9.87 -5.20
C PHE A 41 9.68 -9.45 -5.81
N ASN A 42 10.79 -10.01 -5.33
CA ASN A 42 12.12 -9.69 -5.84
C ASN A 42 12.31 -10.09 -7.31
N LYS A 43 11.64 -11.16 -7.77
CA LYS A 43 11.57 -11.54 -9.17
C LYS A 43 10.73 -10.55 -9.97
N LEU A 44 9.49 -10.31 -9.52
CA LEU A 44 8.51 -9.52 -10.29
C LEU A 44 8.85 -8.03 -10.36
N LYS A 45 9.46 -7.45 -9.32
CA LYS A 45 9.89 -6.03 -9.36
C LYS A 45 10.94 -5.72 -10.43
N LYS A 46 11.57 -6.75 -11.01
CA LYS A 46 12.55 -6.65 -12.11
C LYS A 46 11.97 -7.11 -13.45
N ASP A 47 10.82 -7.76 -13.46
CA ASP A 47 10.17 -8.27 -14.66
C ASP A 47 9.48 -7.13 -15.42
N LYS A 48 9.97 -6.85 -16.64
CA LYS A 48 9.42 -5.79 -17.50
C LYS A 48 7.93 -5.99 -17.81
N LYS A 49 7.46 -7.24 -17.98
CA LYS A 49 6.06 -7.53 -18.25
C LYS A 49 5.19 -7.17 -17.04
N PHE A 50 5.62 -7.53 -15.84
CA PHE A 50 4.92 -7.17 -14.60
C PHE A 50 4.92 -5.66 -14.35
N ILE A 51 6.06 -5.00 -14.58
CA ILE A 51 6.18 -3.54 -14.43
C ILE A 51 5.22 -2.84 -15.40
N ASN A 52 5.21 -3.23 -16.68
CA ASN A 52 4.32 -2.65 -17.69
C ASN A 52 2.84 -2.89 -17.34
N GLU A 53 2.48 -4.07 -16.83
CA GLU A 53 1.14 -4.37 -16.37
C GLU A 53 0.74 -3.47 -15.20
N ARG A 54 1.60 -3.34 -14.18
CA ARG A 54 1.40 -2.42 -13.06
C ARG A 54 1.19 -0.99 -13.54
N ASP A 55 2.05 -0.49 -14.44
CA ASP A 55 2.00 0.89 -14.95
C ASP A 55 0.74 1.14 -15.76
N LYS A 56 0.28 0.14 -16.53
CA LYS A 56 -1.03 0.20 -17.22
C LYS A 56 -2.17 0.35 -16.22
N TYR A 57 -2.16 -0.37 -15.09
CA TYR A 57 -3.19 -0.20 -14.05
C TYR A 57 -3.05 1.14 -13.35
N PHE A 58 -1.85 1.58 -13.06
CA PHE A 58 -1.63 2.88 -12.43
C PHE A 58 -2.16 4.00 -13.33
N LYS A 59 -1.87 3.98 -14.62
CA LYS A 59 -2.36 4.98 -15.57
C LYS A 59 -3.88 4.92 -15.75
N ASN A 60 -4.42 3.75 -16.09
CA ASN A 60 -5.78 3.64 -16.62
C ASN A 60 -6.83 3.40 -15.53
N TRP A 61 -6.43 3.01 -14.33
CA TRP A 61 -7.37 2.71 -13.25
C TRP A 61 -7.10 3.48 -11.97
N VAL A 62 -5.83 3.64 -11.56
CA VAL A 62 -5.50 4.47 -10.39
C VAL A 62 -5.60 5.97 -10.71
N GLY A 63 -5.35 6.37 -11.97
CA GLY A 63 -5.37 7.78 -12.38
C GLY A 63 -4.01 8.47 -12.23
N SER A 64 -2.94 7.71 -12.38
CA SER A 64 -1.55 8.20 -12.35
C SER A 64 -1.16 8.79 -13.73
N PRO A 65 -0.45 9.92 -13.82
CA PRO A 65 -0.02 10.79 -12.72
C PRO A 65 -1.14 11.67 -12.17
N THR A 66 -1.17 11.85 -10.84
CA THR A 66 -2.08 12.80 -10.21
C THR A 66 -1.58 14.24 -10.39
N ARG A 67 -2.46 15.24 -10.25
CA ARG A 67 -2.10 16.64 -10.49
C ARG A 67 -0.99 17.14 -9.54
N PHE A 68 -0.22 18.07 -10.05
CA PHE A 68 0.70 18.91 -9.30
C PHE A 68 0.30 20.34 -9.55
N ILE A 69 -0.12 21.07 -8.52
CA ILE A 69 -0.71 22.39 -8.64
C ILE A 69 -0.11 23.39 -7.66
N LYS A 70 0.01 24.64 -8.08
CA LYS A 70 0.34 25.76 -7.21
C LYS A 70 -0.90 26.14 -6.38
N LEU A 71 -0.72 26.36 -5.11
CA LEU A 71 -1.76 26.84 -4.20
C LEU A 71 -1.63 28.36 -4.05
N GLU A 72 -2.10 29.10 -5.06
CA GLU A 72 -1.89 30.56 -5.16
C GLU A 72 -2.46 31.33 -3.97
N ASN A 73 -3.73 31.08 -3.64
CA ASN A 73 -4.39 31.77 -2.52
C ASN A 73 -3.66 31.51 -1.19
N LEU A 74 -3.21 30.27 -0.96
CA LEU A 74 -2.46 29.94 0.25
C LEU A 74 -1.08 30.57 0.25
N THR A 75 -0.39 30.54 -0.89
CA THR A 75 0.91 31.20 -1.08
C THR A 75 0.82 32.70 -0.77
N ASN A 76 -0.17 33.37 -1.32
CA ASN A 76 -0.37 34.80 -1.14
C ASN A 76 -0.79 35.15 0.30
N HIS A 77 -1.63 34.32 0.93
CA HIS A 77 -2.08 34.52 2.31
C HIS A 77 -0.96 34.41 3.34
N ILE A 78 -0.07 33.43 3.16
CA ILE A 78 1.05 33.20 4.10
C ILE A 78 2.20 34.18 3.83
N GLY A 79 2.45 34.51 2.58
CA GLY A 79 3.64 35.24 2.14
C GLY A 79 4.92 34.38 2.19
N GLY A 80 5.92 34.70 1.40
CA GLY A 80 7.21 34.01 1.38
C GLY A 80 7.28 32.88 0.34
N ALA A 81 7.52 31.63 0.75
CA ALA A 81 7.73 30.52 -0.18
C ALA A 81 6.47 30.15 -0.96
N GLN A 82 6.63 29.78 -2.23
CA GLN A 82 5.54 29.22 -3.02
C GLN A 82 5.13 27.86 -2.50
N ILE A 83 3.81 27.65 -2.36
CA ILE A 83 3.24 26.38 -1.87
C ILE A 83 2.63 25.62 -3.03
N TRP A 84 3.07 24.38 -3.19
CA TRP A 84 2.61 23.47 -4.23
C TRP A 84 2.05 22.20 -3.62
N SER A 85 1.06 21.61 -4.26
CA SER A 85 0.41 20.36 -3.83
C SER A 85 0.53 19.28 -4.88
N LYS A 86 1.02 18.11 -4.48
CA LYS A 86 0.82 16.86 -5.21
C LYS A 86 -0.52 16.26 -4.78
N VAL A 87 -1.54 16.37 -5.65
CA VAL A 87 -2.94 16.07 -5.30
C VAL A 87 -3.19 14.58 -5.39
N VAL A 88 -2.78 13.82 -4.38
CA VAL A 88 -2.93 12.36 -4.35
C VAL A 88 -4.38 11.91 -4.16
N SER A 89 -5.25 12.79 -3.71
CA SER A 89 -6.70 12.57 -3.64
C SER A 89 -7.38 12.40 -5.01
N ASP A 90 -6.71 12.78 -6.10
CA ASP A 90 -7.19 12.52 -7.46
C ASP A 90 -7.09 11.03 -7.84
N ALA A 91 -6.28 10.26 -7.13
CA ALA A 91 -6.19 8.83 -7.34
C ALA A 91 -7.55 8.15 -7.06
N ASN A 92 -7.87 7.13 -7.84
CA ASN A 92 -9.12 6.39 -7.70
C ASN A 92 -9.34 5.92 -6.26
N GLY A 93 -10.49 6.28 -5.71
CA GLY A 93 -10.82 6.04 -4.30
C GLY A 93 -10.39 7.16 -3.35
N GLY A 94 -9.63 8.18 -3.83
CA GLY A 94 -9.31 9.39 -3.09
C GLY A 94 -8.07 9.31 -2.20
N ALA A 95 -7.16 8.32 -2.36
CA ALA A 95 -5.95 8.23 -1.55
C ALA A 95 -4.84 7.36 -2.14
N HIS A 96 -3.62 7.58 -1.62
CA HIS A 96 -2.39 6.87 -1.97
C HIS A 96 -2.43 5.35 -1.75
N LYS A 97 -3.24 4.84 -0.85
CA LYS A 97 -3.32 3.41 -0.51
C LYS A 97 -3.76 2.53 -1.67
N ILE A 98 -4.39 3.10 -2.69
CA ILE A 98 -4.79 2.37 -3.89
C ILE A 98 -3.58 1.82 -4.68
N TYR A 99 -2.45 2.53 -4.69
CA TYR A 99 -1.21 2.06 -5.31
C TYR A 99 -0.72 0.76 -4.67
N ASN A 100 -0.67 0.74 -3.34
CA ASN A 100 -0.27 -0.45 -2.58
C ASN A 100 -1.26 -1.61 -2.75
N ALA A 101 -2.55 -1.35 -2.63
CA ALA A 101 -3.59 -2.36 -2.82
C ALA A 101 -3.55 -2.99 -4.22
N THR A 102 -3.31 -2.18 -5.27
CA THR A 102 -3.16 -2.65 -6.65
C THR A 102 -1.99 -3.63 -6.78
N VAL A 103 -0.82 -3.29 -6.22
CA VAL A 103 0.37 -4.15 -6.31
C VAL A 103 0.16 -5.45 -5.54
N HIS A 104 -0.42 -5.40 -4.33
CA HIS A 104 -0.72 -6.62 -3.56
C HIS A 104 -1.70 -7.54 -4.31
N CYS A 105 -2.73 -6.99 -4.95
CA CYS A 105 -3.65 -7.80 -5.77
C CYS A 105 -2.97 -8.40 -7.01
N LEU A 106 -2.07 -7.66 -7.66
CA LEU A 106 -1.27 -8.20 -8.77
C LEU A 106 -0.36 -9.34 -8.31
N LEU A 107 0.32 -9.19 -7.17
CA LEU A 107 1.15 -10.24 -6.58
C LEU A 107 0.31 -11.47 -6.21
N ALA A 108 -0.87 -11.28 -5.60
CA ALA A 108 -1.80 -12.35 -5.28
C ALA A 108 -2.21 -13.14 -6.53
N LYS A 109 -2.53 -12.47 -7.63
CA LYS A 109 -2.83 -13.14 -8.92
C LYS A 109 -1.64 -13.91 -9.46
N ARG A 110 -0.44 -13.33 -9.41
CA ARG A 110 0.79 -13.98 -9.91
C ARG A 110 1.22 -15.19 -9.07
N SER A 111 0.84 -15.23 -7.80
CA SER A 111 1.02 -16.40 -6.92
C SER A 111 -0.14 -17.40 -6.96
N GLY A 112 -1.13 -17.19 -7.84
CA GLY A 112 -2.29 -18.10 -7.98
C GLY A 112 -3.32 -18.02 -6.84
N LYS A 113 -3.17 -17.07 -5.92
CA LYS A 113 -4.10 -16.90 -4.79
C LYS A 113 -5.48 -16.42 -5.29
N LYS A 114 -6.53 -16.90 -4.63
CA LYS A 114 -7.93 -16.58 -4.95
C LYS A 114 -8.55 -15.59 -3.98
N ILE A 115 -7.97 -15.48 -2.80
CA ILE A 115 -8.44 -14.65 -1.70
C ILE A 115 -7.33 -13.65 -1.37
N ILE A 116 -7.72 -12.42 -1.03
CA ILE A 116 -6.84 -11.46 -0.40
C ILE A 116 -7.46 -11.02 0.92
N CYS A 117 -6.68 -11.01 1.99
CA CYS A 117 -7.08 -10.48 3.28
C CYS A 117 -6.26 -9.25 3.64
N GLY A 118 -6.80 -8.41 4.50
CA GLY A 118 -6.13 -7.25 5.05
C GLY A 118 -6.86 -6.72 6.27
N ASP A 119 -6.18 -5.85 6.99
CA ASP A 119 -6.69 -5.16 8.17
C ASP A 119 -7.02 -3.70 7.87
N THR A 120 -7.85 -3.12 8.71
CA THR A 120 -8.13 -1.69 8.65
C THR A 120 -8.63 -1.16 9.99
N GLY A 121 -8.20 0.04 10.36
CA GLY A 121 -8.74 0.79 11.50
C GLY A 121 -9.83 1.75 11.05
N ALA A 122 -9.48 2.92 10.52
CA ALA A 122 -10.45 3.90 10.01
C ALA A 122 -11.22 3.46 8.75
N GLY A 123 -10.96 2.27 8.21
CA GLY A 123 -11.66 1.72 7.05
C GLY A 123 -11.06 2.10 5.70
N TYR A 124 -10.13 3.05 5.63
CA TYR A 124 -9.66 3.54 4.35
C TYR A 124 -8.77 2.53 3.61
N ALA A 125 -7.86 1.85 4.32
CA ALA A 125 -7.04 0.77 3.74
C ALA A 125 -7.93 -0.37 3.22
N GLY A 126 -8.92 -0.78 4.02
CA GLY A 126 -9.90 -1.80 3.63
C GLY A 126 -10.73 -1.39 2.41
N LYS A 127 -11.17 -0.14 2.33
CA LYS A 127 -11.87 0.40 1.15
C LYS A 127 -11.00 0.27 -0.11
N MET A 128 -9.74 0.69 -0.06
CA MET A 128 -8.84 0.58 -1.22
C MET A 128 -8.55 -0.87 -1.60
N LEU A 129 -8.32 -1.73 -0.60
CA LEU A 129 -8.12 -3.16 -0.86
C LEU A 129 -9.35 -3.81 -1.48
N SER A 130 -10.55 -3.52 -0.97
CA SER A 130 -11.80 -4.05 -1.53
C SER A 130 -12.04 -3.62 -2.97
N MET A 131 -11.73 -2.37 -3.31
CA MET A 131 -11.79 -1.85 -4.67
C MET A 131 -10.81 -2.59 -5.60
N ALA A 132 -9.56 -2.74 -5.17
CA ALA A 132 -8.55 -3.45 -5.93
C ALA A 132 -8.92 -4.94 -6.09
N ALA A 133 -9.32 -5.61 -5.03
CA ALA A 133 -9.73 -7.01 -5.08
C ALA A 133 -10.87 -7.24 -6.09
N LYS A 134 -11.89 -6.39 -6.07
CA LYS A 134 -12.98 -6.42 -7.06
C LYS A 134 -12.45 -6.24 -8.49
N LYS A 135 -11.54 -5.28 -8.72
CA LYS A 135 -10.93 -5.04 -10.03
C LYS A 135 -10.18 -6.25 -10.56
N PHE A 136 -9.52 -7.00 -9.67
CA PHE A 136 -8.70 -8.16 -10.01
C PHE A 136 -9.44 -9.51 -9.92
N GLY A 137 -10.72 -9.52 -9.55
CA GLY A 137 -11.52 -10.74 -9.41
C GLY A 137 -11.10 -11.63 -8.23
N LEU A 138 -10.59 -11.02 -7.15
CA LEU A 138 -10.21 -11.69 -5.91
C LEU A 138 -11.33 -11.59 -4.88
N LYS A 139 -11.59 -12.66 -4.13
CA LYS A 139 -12.38 -12.58 -2.90
C LYS A 139 -11.62 -11.76 -1.87
N CYS A 140 -12.31 -10.85 -1.17
CA CYS A 140 -11.67 -9.93 -0.23
C CYS A 140 -12.23 -10.10 1.17
N LYS A 141 -11.35 -10.29 2.16
CA LYS A 141 -11.69 -10.37 3.58
C LYS A 141 -10.98 -9.26 4.32
N ILE A 142 -11.74 -8.40 5.01
CA ILE A 142 -11.21 -7.25 5.74
C ILE A 142 -11.50 -7.43 7.23
N PHE A 143 -10.45 -7.52 8.03
CA PHE A 143 -10.52 -7.56 9.48
C PHE A 143 -10.57 -6.15 10.04
N MET A 144 -11.55 -5.87 10.89
CA MET A 144 -11.75 -4.54 11.45
C MET A 144 -12.28 -4.65 12.89
N GLY A 145 -11.72 -3.87 13.80
CA GLY A 145 -12.17 -3.87 15.18
C GLY A 145 -13.65 -3.46 15.31
N ALA A 146 -14.40 -4.12 16.19
CA ALA A 146 -15.84 -3.86 16.34
C ALA A 146 -16.15 -2.41 16.69
N LYS A 147 -15.32 -1.76 17.53
CA LYS A 147 -15.44 -0.34 17.85
C LYS A 147 -15.17 0.55 16.62
N ASP A 148 -14.20 0.18 15.79
CA ASP A 148 -13.89 0.92 14.57
C ASP A 148 -14.99 0.76 13.53
N ILE A 149 -15.58 -0.45 13.41
CA ILE A 149 -16.77 -0.69 12.56
C ILE A 149 -17.92 0.25 12.95
N ALA A 150 -18.21 0.38 14.24
CA ALA A 150 -19.28 1.24 14.72
C ALA A 150 -19.04 2.72 14.35
N ARG A 151 -17.80 3.19 14.45
CA ARG A 151 -17.40 4.57 14.16
C ARG A 151 -17.33 4.90 12.66
N GLN A 152 -17.02 3.91 11.82
CA GLN A 152 -16.64 4.10 10.43
C GLN A 152 -17.62 3.46 9.43
N GLN A 153 -18.90 3.50 9.74
CA GLN A 153 -19.98 2.90 8.94
C GLN A 153 -19.95 3.28 7.44
N PRO A 154 -19.63 4.51 7.02
CA PRO A 154 -19.52 4.84 5.60
C PRO A 154 -18.47 4.01 4.87
N ASN A 155 -17.29 3.79 5.47
CA ASN A 155 -16.24 2.96 4.89
C ASN A 155 -16.62 1.46 4.89
N VAL A 156 -17.29 0.98 5.95
CA VAL A 156 -17.82 -0.40 6.02
C VAL A 156 -18.81 -0.65 4.88
N LYS A 157 -19.78 0.26 4.68
CA LYS A 157 -20.74 0.18 3.56
C LYS A 157 -20.03 0.16 2.20
N ALA A 158 -19.00 0.99 2.02
CA ALA A 158 -18.23 1.03 0.78
C ALA A 158 -17.48 -0.29 0.53
N MET A 159 -16.86 -0.88 1.56
CA MET A 159 -16.18 -2.18 1.45
C MET A 159 -17.16 -3.29 1.06
N LYS A 160 -18.32 -3.37 1.71
CA LYS A 160 -19.39 -4.33 1.38
C LYS A 160 -19.92 -4.14 -0.04
N LYS A 161 -20.12 -2.90 -0.49
CA LYS A 161 -20.53 -2.57 -1.88
C LYS A 161 -19.50 -3.04 -2.92
N ASN A 162 -18.22 -3.07 -2.55
CA ASN A 162 -17.16 -3.62 -3.39
C ASN A 162 -17.11 -5.16 -3.36
N GLY A 163 -17.93 -5.83 -2.55
CA GLY A 163 -17.98 -7.28 -2.42
C GLY A 163 -17.00 -7.84 -1.38
N ALA A 164 -16.46 -7.02 -0.52
CA ALA A 164 -15.63 -7.49 0.59
C ALA A 164 -16.47 -7.99 1.76
N GLU A 165 -16.03 -9.09 2.36
CA GLU A 165 -16.47 -9.56 3.66
C GLU A 165 -15.74 -8.78 4.74
N VAL A 166 -16.48 -7.98 5.53
CA VAL A 166 -15.92 -7.25 6.67
C VAL A 166 -16.15 -8.09 7.94
N ILE A 167 -15.05 -8.54 8.52
CA ILE A 167 -15.02 -9.45 9.67
C ILE A 167 -14.78 -8.63 10.93
N PRO A 168 -15.77 -8.55 11.85
CA PRO A 168 -15.61 -7.82 13.09
C PRO A 168 -14.68 -8.57 14.04
N VAL A 169 -13.78 -7.83 14.67
CA VAL A 169 -12.86 -8.34 15.71
C VAL A 169 -13.31 -7.82 17.07
N TYR A 170 -13.69 -8.74 17.96
CA TYR A 170 -14.19 -8.47 19.30
C TYR A 170 -13.15 -8.68 20.40
N SER A 171 -11.98 -9.25 20.06
CA SER A 171 -10.88 -9.46 21.02
C SER A 171 -10.19 -8.17 21.40
N GLY A 172 -9.56 -8.15 22.55
CA GLY A 172 -8.71 -7.07 23.04
C GLY A 172 -9.38 -5.69 23.09
N SER A 173 -8.72 -4.70 22.52
CA SER A 173 -9.22 -3.31 22.45
C SER A 173 -10.34 -3.12 21.44
N GLN A 174 -10.58 -4.09 20.57
CA GLN A 174 -11.53 -4.06 19.44
C GLN A 174 -11.19 -2.95 18.42
N THR A 175 -9.90 -2.68 18.24
CA THR A 175 -9.36 -1.67 17.32
C THR A 175 -8.35 -2.28 16.33
N LEU A 176 -7.61 -1.42 15.62
CA LEU A 176 -6.65 -1.82 14.58
C LEU A 176 -5.64 -2.88 15.03
N VAL A 177 -5.11 -2.80 16.24
CA VAL A 177 -4.08 -3.75 16.73
C VAL A 177 -4.61 -5.18 16.72
N ASP A 178 -5.83 -5.36 17.21
CA ASP A 178 -6.48 -6.68 17.25
C ASP A 178 -6.89 -7.15 15.85
N ALA A 179 -7.33 -6.21 15.01
CA ALA A 179 -7.64 -6.50 13.61
C ALA A 179 -6.42 -7.00 12.83
N VAL A 180 -5.25 -6.41 13.03
CA VAL A 180 -3.97 -6.89 12.45
C VAL A 180 -3.67 -8.30 12.92
N SER A 181 -3.78 -8.56 14.23
CA SER A 181 -3.50 -9.86 14.83
C SER A 181 -4.41 -10.96 14.29
N GLU A 182 -5.72 -10.70 14.19
CA GLU A 182 -6.70 -11.63 13.63
C GLU A 182 -6.48 -11.86 12.12
N CYS A 183 -6.17 -10.81 11.37
CA CYS A 183 -5.84 -10.94 9.96
C CYS A 183 -4.62 -11.84 9.75
N MET A 184 -3.58 -11.69 10.57
CA MET A 184 -2.40 -12.55 10.53
C MET A 184 -2.74 -14.00 10.89
N ARG A 185 -3.52 -14.26 11.95
CA ARG A 185 -3.95 -15.61 12.32
C ARG A 185 -4.74 -16.27 11.18
N PHE A 186 -5.67 -15.53 10.58
CA PHE A 186 -6.42 -16.02 9.42
C PHE A 186 -5.49 -16.36 8.25
N TRP A 187 -4.52 -15.49 7.96
CA TRP A 187 -3.58 -15.73 6.87
C TRP A 187 -2.71 -16.96 7.11
N VAL A 188 -2.16 -17.14 8.32
CA VAL A 188 -1.40 -18.35 8.70
C VAL A 188 -2.18 -19.61 8.37
N ALA A 189 -3.46 -19.67 8.79
CA ALA A 189 -4.30 -20.85 8.60
C ALA A 189 -4.75 -21.07 7.13
N ASN A 190 -4.58 -20.09 6.25
CA ASN A 190 -5.11 -20.11 4.89
C ASN A 190 -4.09 -19.67 3.83
N CYS A 191 -2.79 -19.70 4.13
CA CYS A 191 -1.74 -19.12 3.28
C CYS A 191 -1.65 -19.76 1.89
N ASP A 192 -2.11 -21.00 1.70
CA ASP A 192 -2.12 -21.68 0.41
C ASP A 192 -3.05 -21.04 -0.61
N THR A 193 -4.17 -20.52 -0.17
CA THR A 193 -5.21 -19.92 -1.03
C THR A 193 -5.31 -18.41 -0.92
N THR A 194 -4.74 -17.84 0.14
CA THR A 194 -4.92 -16.45 0.55
C THR A 194 -3.61 -15.67 0.52
N ALA A 195 -3.63 -14.47 -0.05
CA ALA A 195 -2.58 -13.47 0.10
C ALA A 195 -2.97 -12.46 1.18
N MET A 196 -1.98 -11.93 1.90
CA MET A 196 -2.19 -10.83 2.83
C MET A 196 -1.71 -9.51 2.22
N CYS A 197 -2.48 -8.46 2.43
CA CYS A 197 -2.11 -7.08 2.11
C CYS A 197 -1.92 -6.29 3.39
N VAL A 198 -0.73 -5.74 3.59
CA VAL A 198 -0.44 -4.77 4.65
C VAL A 198 -0.52 -3.37 4.07
N GLY A 199 -1.37 -2.52 4.65
CA GLY A 199 -1.69 -1.18 4.12
C GLY A 199 -0.67 -0.09 4.46
N SER A 200 0.44 -0.42 5.12
CA SER A 200 1.46 0.53 5.59
C SER A 200 2.85 -0.09 5.67
N THR A 201 3.84 0.69 6.13
CA THR A 201 5.23 0.23 6.28
C THR A 201 5.47 -0.39 7.66
N VAL A 202 4.61 -1.34 8.05
CA VAL A 202 4.71 -2.12 9.30
C VAL A 202 4.77 -3.62 8.99
N GLY A 203 5.19 -4.41 9.98
CA GLY A 203 5.30 -5.86 9.88
C GLY A 203 6.60 -6.32 9.23
N PRO A 204 6.63 -7.57 8.72
CA PRO A 204 7.79 -8.15 8.07
C PRO A 204 8.32 -7.29 6.92
N ALA A 205 9.64 -7.27 6.75
CA ALA A 205 10.34 -6.40 5.81
C ALA A 205 9.83 -6.47 4.37
N VAL A 206 9.33 -7.61 3.92
CA VAL A 206 8.78 -7.76 2.56
C VAL A 206 7.56 -6.85 2.34
N PHE A 207 6.66 -6.72 3.32
CA PHE A 207 5.50 -5.83 3.21
C PHE A 207 5.93 -4.36 3.17
N VAL A 208 6.92 -3.98 3.97
CA VAL A 208 7.52 -2.64 3.93
C VAL A 208 8.07 -2.34 2.54
N ARG A 209 8.81 -3.29 1.94
CA ARG A 209 9.38 -3.16 0.58
C ARG A 209 8.29 -3.07 -0.50
N ILE A 210 7.24 -3.88 -0.42
CA ILE A 210 6.11 -3.83 -1.36
C ILE A 210 5.39 -2.47 -1.25
N CYS A 211 5.08 -2.03 -0.03
CA CYS A 211 4.42 -0.75 0.22
C CYS A 211 5.26 0.42 -0.30
N GLY A 212 6.54 0.48 0.04
CA GLY A 212 7.44 1.53 -0.43
C GLY A 212 7.63 1.53 -1.94
N TRP A 213 7.78 0.35 -2.57
CA TRP A 213 7.94 0.24 -4.01
C TRP A 213 6.68 0.69 -4.77
N SER A 214 5.50 0.32 -4.29
CA SER A 214 4.23 0.70 -4.93
C SER A 214 3.93 2.18 -4.79
N THR A 215 4.10 2.74 -3.59
CA THR A 215 3.81 4.16 -3.31
C THR A 215 4.89 5.11 -3.83
N SER A 216 6.11 4.64 -4.10
CA SER A 216 7.18 5.44 -4.73
C SER A 216 6.80 5.97 -6.12
N GLN A 217 5.72 5.46 -6.73
CA GLN A 217 5.16 6.03 -7.96
C GLN A 217 4.82 7.52 -7.78
N ILE A 218 4.26 7.90 -6.63
CA ILE A 218 3.90 9.30 -6.33
C ILE A 218 5.13 10.20 -6.37
N SER A 219 6.24 9.77 -5.77
CA SER A 219 7.49 10.56 -5.78
C SER A 219 8.17 10.60 -7.15
N ARG A 220 8.05 9.52 -7.96
CA ARG A 220 8.54 9.53 -9.35
C ARG A 220 7.76 10.52 -10.22
N GLU A 221 6.44 10.55 -10.07
CA GLU A 221 5.59 11.53 -10.75
C GLU A 221 5.93 12.94 -10.32
N LEU A 222 6.01 13.18 -9.01
CA LEU A 222 6.37 14.50 -8.47
C LEU A 222 7.72 14.99 -9.01
N LYS A 223 8.72 14.09 -9.06
CA LYS A 223 10.03 14.45 -9.63
C LYS A 223 9.94 14.88 -11.09
N ALA A 224 9.18 14.15 -11.92
CA ALA A 224 8.98 14.52 -13.32
C ALA A 224 8.26 15.87 -13.42
N GLN A 225 7.16 16.04 -12.69
CA GLN A 225 6.38 17.28 -12.67
C GLN A 225 7.17 18.50 -12.17
N LEU A 226 8.06 18.32 -11.20
CA LEU A 226 8.97 19.40 -10.75
C LEU A 226 9.96 19.79 -11.86
N ILE A 227 10.47 18.82 -12.60
CA ILE A 227 11.39 19.11 -13.72
C ILE A 227 10.64 19.80 -14.86
N ASP A 228 9.42 19.35 -15.17
CA ASP A 228 8.59 19.96 -16.22
C ASP A 228 8.21 21.41 -15.87
N GLU A 229 7.89 21.70 -14.61
CA GLU A 229 7.47 23.01 -14.15
C GLU A 229 8.65 23.98 -13.94
N PHE A 230 9.76 23.50 -13.38
CA PHE A 230 10.88 24.37 -12.96
C PHE A 230 12.18 24.15 -13.76
N GLY A 231 12.17 23.28 -14.77
CA GLY A 231 13.39 22.90 -15.52
C GLY A 231 14.38 22.04 -14.72
N SER A 232 14.22 21.99 -13.40
CA SER A 232 15.09 21.20 -12.51
C SER A 232 14.36 20.94 -11.18
N ILE A 233 14.90 20.02 -10.37
CA ILE A 233 14.42 19.88 -8.98
C ILE A 233 14.88 21.11 -8.19
N PRO A 234 13.93 21.86 -7.58
CA PRO A 234 14.28 23.03 -6.77
C PRO A 234 15.31 22.67 -5.69
N LYS A 235 16.38 23.47 -5.60
CA LYS A 235 17.36 23.30 -4.52
C LYS A 235 16.79 23.99 -3.27
N LYS A 236 17.14 23.45 -2.10
CA LYS A 236 16.85 24.09 -0.83
C LYS A 236 17.62 25.43 -0.81
N THR A 237 16.92 26.54 -0.77
CA THR A 237 17.47 27.86 -0.48
C THR A 237 17.45 28.09 1.02
#